data_e04c52a4c14b8302bfb45e7691629b5c
#
_entry.id   e04c52a4c14b8302bfb45e7691629b5c
#
_cell.length_a   1.000
_cell.length_b   1.000
_cell.length_c   1.000
_cell.angle_alpha   90.00
_cell.angle_beta   90.00
_cell.angle_gamma   90.00
#
_symmetry.space_group_name_H-M   'P 1'
#
loop_
_entity.id
_entity.type
_entity.pdbx_description
1 polymer ?
#
loop_
_entity_poly.entity_id
_entity_poly.type
_entity_poly.pdbx_seq_one_letter_code
_entity_poly.pdbx_strand_id
1 'polypeptide(L)'
;MLKILQATLQQYVNREFPDVQIGFRKGRWARDQIANICWIIKKAREFQKNIYFCFIDYAKAFDCVDHNKLRKILKEMRIRDHLTCLLRNLYANQEATVRTEHGTTDLFQIGKGVRQGCILSPCLFNLYAEYIMRNAGLNEAQAEIKIAGRNINNLRYADDTTIMAESKELKSLLI
;
A
#
# COMPACT_ATOMS: atom_id res chain seq x y z
N MET A 1 13.21 18.74 -9.26
CA MET A 1 11.93 18.98 -8.55
C MET A 1 11.34 17.67 -7.97
N LEU A 2 11.08 16.61 -8.75
CA LEU A 2 10.46 15.37 -8.26
C LEU A 2 11.24 14.69 -7.12
N LYS A 3 12.57 14.67 -7.14
CA LYS A 3 13.40 14.10 -6.05
C LYS A 3 13.20 14.84 -4.73
N ILE A 4 12.99 16.16 -4.75
CA ILE A 4 12.72 16.96 -3.54
C ILE A 4 11.34 16.60 -2.99
N LEU A 5 10.32 16.52 -3.85
CA LEU A 5 8.98 16.08 -3.46
C LEU A 5 9.01 14.66 -2.87
N GLN A 6 9.73 13.74 -3.50
CA GLN A 6 9.91 12.37 -2.99
C GLN A 6 10.55 12.38 -1.60
N ALA A 7 11.66 13.09 -1.41
CA ALA A 7 12.34 13.15 -0.12
C ALA A 7 11.44 13.71 0.98
N THR A 8 10.64 14.72 0.66
CA THR A 8 9.68 15.30 1.61
C THR A 8 8.55 14.33 1.93
N LEU A 9 7.92 13.70 0.92
CA LEU A 9 6.87 12.71 1.13
C LEU A 9 7.38 11.48 1.88
N GLN A 10 8.63 11.06 1.63
CA GLN A 10 9.24 9.93 2.31
C GLN A 10 9.34 10.13 3.84
N GLN A 11 9.48 11.37 4.31
CA GLN A 11 9.46 11.67 5.75
C GLN A 11 8.09 11.37 6.35
N TYR A 12 7.00 11.71 5.64
CA TYR A 12 5.64 11.37 6.08
C TYR A 12 5.40 9.86 6.03
N VAL A 13 5.80 9.20 4.94
CA VAL A 13 5.71 7.75 4.80
C VAL A 13 6.41 7.03 5.96
N ASN A 14 7.63 7.43 6.29
CA ASN A 14 8.40 6.80 7.37
C ASN A 14 7.77 7.00 8.75
N ARG A 15 7.03 8.09 8.96
CA ARG A 15 6.33 8.38 10.21
C ARG A 15 4.99 7.66 10.32
N GLU A 16 4.22 7.62 9.23
CA GLU A 16 2.84 7.15 9.24
C GLU A 16 2.70 5.65 9.01
N PHE A 17 3.75 5.00 8.48
CA PHE A 17 3.62 3.58 8.10
C PHE A 17 3.93 2.66 9.27
N PRO A 18 3.06 1.66 9.48
CA PRO A 18 3.34 0.58 10.40
C PRO A 18 4.50 -0.29 9.87
N ASP A 19 5.14 -1.02 10.78
CA ASP A 19 6.24 -1.92 10.44
C ASP A 19 5.82 -3.10 9.54
N VAL A 20 4.53 -3.36 9.44
CA VAL A 20 3.96 -4.44 8.61
C VAL A 20 4.00 -4.11 7.11
N GLN A 21 4.00 -2.82 6.71
CA GLN A 21 4.19 -2.41 5.32
C GLN A 21 5.66 -2.12 5.07
N ILE A 22 6.31 -2.97 4.28
CA ILE A 22 7.74 -2.84 3.98
C ILE A 22 8.04 -2.55 2.51
N GLY A 23 7.05 -2.58 1.64
CA GLY A 23 7.21 -2.29 0.21
C GLY A 23 7.73 -0.89 -0.05
N PHE A 24 8.69 -0.77 -0.95
CA PHE A 24 9.35 0.49 -1.33
C PHE A 24 10.05 1.23 -0.17
N ARG A 25 10.36 0.56 0.94
CA ARG A 25 11.13 1.11 2.05
C ARG A 25 12.60 0.74 1.95
N LYS A 26 13.49 1.70 2.22
CA LYS A 26 14.94 1.49 2.21
C LYS A 26 15.35 0.45 3.26
N GLY A 27 16.15 -0.53 2.84
CA GLY A 27 16.67 -1.59 3.72
C GLY A 27 15.63 -2.64 4.11
N ARG A 28 14.48 -2.70 3.43
CA ARG A 28 13.45 -3.72 3.59
C ARG A 28 13.26 -4.49 2.28
N TRP A 29 13.08 -5.80 2.37
CA TRP A 29 13.03 -6.69 1.22
C TRP A 29 11.83 -7.63 1.31
N ALA A 30 11.30 -8.07 0.17
CA ALA A 30 10.22 -9.05 0.13
C ALA A 30 10.57 -10.33 0.91
N ARG A 31 11.83 -10.76 0.86
CA ARG A 31 12.34 -11.91 1.62
C ARG A 31 12.11 -11.77 3.14
N ASP A 32 12.06 -10.55 3.67
CA ASP A 32 11.83 -10.33 5.10
C ASP A 32 10.39 -10.72 5.46
N GLN A 33 9.41 -10.41 4.60
CA GLN A 33 8.02 -10.86 4.80
C GLN A 33 7.86 -12.36 4.60
N ILE A 34 8.55 -12.95 3.63
CA ILE A 34 8.58 -14.41 3.45
C ILE A 34 9.13 -15.08 4.71
N ALA A 35 10.24 -14.57 5.25
CA ALA A 35 10.81 -15.07 6.49
C ALA A 35 9.85 -14.97 7.69
N ASN A 36 9.11 -13.84 7.80
CA ASN A 36 8.08 -13.67 8.82
C ASN A 36 6.97 -14.72 8.69
N ILE A 37 6.45 -14.94 7.48
CA ILE A 37 5.42 -15.96 7.22
C ILE A 37 5.94 -17.36 7.57
N CYS A 38 7.14 -17.72 7.12
CA CYS A 38 7.76 -19.01 7.43
C CYS A 38 7.93 -19.20 8.94
N TRP A 39 8.34 -18.15 9.64
CA TRP A 39 8.48 -18.17 11.10
C TRP A 39 7.14 -18.37 11.80
N ILE A 40 6.08 -17.68 11.35
CA ILE A 40 4.71 -17.83 11.88
C ILE A 40 4.23 -19.28 11.69
N ILE A 41 4.39 -19.83 10.49
CA ILE A 41 3.99 -21.22 10.19
C ILE A 41 4.75 -22.19 11.09
N LYS A 42 6.06 -22.00 11.28
CA LYS A 42 6.87 -22.84 12.14
C LYS A 42 6.38 -22.79 13.59
N LYS A 43 6.11 -21.59 14.10
CA LYS A 43 5.59 -21.40 15.47
C LYS A 43 4.18 -21.95 15.64
N ALA A 44 3.30 -21.79 14.67
CA ALA A 44 1.98 -22.38 14.70
C ALA A 44 2.02 -23.91 14.83
N ARG A 45 2.91 -24.55 14.06
CA ARG A 45 3.13 -26.02 14.14
C ARG A 45 3.72 -26.43 15.50
N GLU A 46 4.68 -25.69 16.02
CA GLU A 46 5.30 -25.95 17.32
C GLU A 46 4.28 -25.90 18.48
N PHE A 47 3.35 -24.95 18.43
CA PHE A 47 2.31 -24.78 19.43
C PHE A 47 0.97 -25.46 19.09
N GLN A 48 0.92 -26.24 18.02
CA GLN A 48 -0.28 -26.93 17.52
C GLN A 48 -1.49 -26.00 17.32
N LYS A 49 -1.22 -24.75 16.90
CA LYS A 49 -2.24 -23.74 16.61
C LYS A 49 -2.57 -23.70 15.12
N ASN A 50 -3.85 -23.56 14.81
CA ASN A 50 -4.29 -23.32 13.45
C ASN A 50 -4.11 -21.84 13.10
N ILE A 51 -3.46 -21.54 11.97
CA ILE A 51 -3.41 -20.20 11.40
C ILE A 51 -3.97 -20.23 9.99
N TYR A 52 -4.85 -19.28 9.71
CA TYR A 52 -5.45 -19.07 8.41
C TYR A 52 -4.78 -17.89 7.73
N PHE A 53 -4.45 -18.03 6.46
CA PHE A 53 -3.86 -16.98 5.63
C PHE A 53 -4.83 -16.64 4.49
N CYS A 54 -4.99 -15.35 4.23
CA CYS A 54 -5.63 -14.83 3.04
C CYS A 54 -4.63 -13.96 2.29
N PHE A 55 -4.33 -14.32 1.05
CA PHE A 55 -3.46 -13.56 0.16
C PHE A 55 -4.32 -12.68 -0.74
N ILE A 56 -4.06 -11.38 -0.73
CA ILE A 56 -4.75 -10.39 -1.56
C ILE A 56 -3.77 -9.87 -2.59
N ASP A 57 -4.10 -10.09 -3.86
CA ASP A 57 -3.40 -9.54 -5.01
C ASP A 57 -4.28 -8.47 -5.66
N TYR A 58 -3.79 -7.23 -5.73
CA TYR A 58 -4.56 -6.12 -6.29
C TYR A 58 -4.40 -6.07 -7.81
N ALA A 59 -5.47 -6.30 -8.54
CA ALA A 59 -5.48 -6.12 -9.98
C ALA A 59 -5.21 -4.64 -10.34
N LYS A 60 -4.12 -4.38 -11.06
CA LYS A 60 -3.75 -3.03 -11.53
C LYS A 60 -3.64 -1.99 -10.40
N ALA A 61 -2.99 -2.35 -9.31
CA ALA A 61 -2.91 -1.54 -8.08
C ALA A 61 -2.58 -0.06 -8.32
N PHE A 62 -1.53 0.23 -9.11
CA PHE A 62 -1.11 1.60 -9.45
C PHE A 62 -2.13 2.34 -10.31
N ASP A 63 -2.80 1.65 -11.22
CA ASP A 63 -3.77 2.24 -12.14
C ASP A 63 -5.12 2.55 -11.47
N CYS A 64 -5.38 1.93 -10.32
CA CYS A 64 -6.63 2.09 -9.57
C CYS A 64 -6.63 3.26 -8.58
N VAL A 65 -5.52 3.97 -8.40
CA VAL A 65 -5.42 5.09 -7.46
C VAL A 65 -6.29 6.26 -7.94
N ASP A 66 -7.38 6.54 -7.23
CA ASP A 66 -8.26 7.67 -7.51
C ASP A 66 -7.61 8.98 -7.05
N HIS A 67 -7.47 9.97 -7.96
CA HIS A 67 -6.80 11.24 -7.67
C HIS A 67 -7.55 12.09 -6.64
N ASN A 68 -8.90 12.05 -6.62
CA ASN A 68 -9.69 12.80 -5.67
C ASN A 68 -9.60 12.19 -4.27
N LYS A 69 -9.67 10.86 -4.18
CA LYS A 69 -9.47 10.13 -2.93
C LYS A 69 -8.04 10.34 -2.41
N LEU A 70 -7.02 10.21 -3.27
CA LEU A 70 -5.64 10.47 -2.92
C LEU A 70 -5.47 11.87 -2.30
N ARG A 71 -6.07 12.90 -2.91
CA ARG A 71 -6.02 14.26 -2.37
C ARG A 71 -6.64 14.38 -0.97
N LYS A 72 -7.78 13.71 -0.73
CA LYS A 72 -8.41 13.66 0.60
C LYS A 72 -7.49 12.99 1.61
N ILE A 73 -6.93 11.83 1.25
CA ILE A 73 -5.99 11.06 2.07
C ILE A 73 -4.78 11.91 2.48
N LEU A 74 -4.16 12.60 1.51
CA LEU A 74 -3.00 13.47 1.79
C LEU A 74 -3.33 14.57 2.80
N LYS A 75 -4.54 15.15 2.73
CA LYS A 75 -5.01 16.14 3.71
C LYS A 75 -5.26 15.53 5.08
N GLU A 76 -5.94 14.40 5.16
CA GLU A 76 -6.23 13.70 6.42
C GLU A 76 -4.94 13.25 7.12
N MET A 77 -3.92 12.84 6.36
CA MET A 77 -2.57 12.55 6.86
C MET A 77 -1.76 13.81 7.21
N ARG A 78 -2.38 15.00 7.20
CA ARG A 78 -1.77 16.30 7.53
C ARG A 78 -0.52 16.62 6.69
N ILE A 79 -0.52 16.19 5.43
CA ILE A 79 0.51 16.61 4.48
C ILE A 79 0.25 18.06 4.12
N ARG A 80 1.31 18.88 4.12
CA ARG A 80 1.23 20.31 3.91
C ARG A 80 0.48 20.67 2.63
N ASP A 81 -0.39 21.69 2.70
CA ASP A 81 -1.27 22.09 1.58
C ASP A 81 -0.50 22.41 0.30
N HIS A 82 0.66 23.05 0.39
CA HIS A 82 1.48 23.37 -0.79
C HIS A 82 1.96 22.07 -1.51
N LEU A 83 2.32 21.02 -0.76
CA LEU A 83 2.69 19.73 -1.35
C LEU A 83 1.50 19.04 -2.00
N THR A 84 0.35 19.05 -1.33
CA THR A 84 -0.90 18.51 -1.87
C THR A 84 -1.32 19.27 -3.14
N CYS A 85 -1.13 20.58 -3.18
CA CYS A 85 -1.38 21.41 -4.38
C CYS A 85 -0.42 21.07 -5.53
N LEU A 86 0.87 20.91 -5.24
CA LEU A 86 1.85 20.50 -6.25
C LEU A 86 1.55 19.13 -6.83
N LEU A 87 1.19 18.16 -5.98
CA LEU A 87 0.79 16.82 -6.42
C LEU A 87 -0.49 16.86 -7.25
N ARG A 88 -1.49 17.66 -6.84
CA ARG A 88 -2.70 17.87 -7.64
C ARG A 88 -2.37 18.38 -9.03
N ASN A 89 -1.52 19.39 -9.13
CA ASN A 89 -1.14 20.00 -10.41
C ASN A 89 -0.32 19.02 -11.28
N LEU A 90 0.45 18.12 -10.65
CA LEU A 90 1.20 17.09 -11.37
C LEU A 90 0.27 16.07 -12.07
N TYR A 91 -0.87 15.77 -11.47
CA TYR A 91 -1.85 14.81 -11.98
C TYR A 91 -3.06 15.46 -12.66
N ALA A 92 -3.19 16.78 -12.61
CA ALA A 92 -4.27 17.51 -13.27
C ALA A 92 -4.08 17.53 -14.79
N ASN A 93 -5.17 17.31 -15.52
CA ASN A 93 -5.22 17.41 -16.98
C ASN A 93 -4.16 16.56 -17.70
N GLN A 94 -3.82 15.41 -17.13
CA GLN A 94 -2.94 14.47 -17.83
C GLN A 94 -3.69 13.83 -18.99
N GLU A 95 -3.03 13.83 -20.14
CA GLU A 95 -3.50 13.20 -21.37
C GLU A 95 -2.50 12.13 -21.80
N ALA A 96 -2.99 11.13 -22.50
CA ALA A 96 -2.15 10.09 -23.08
C ALA A 96 -2.63 9.72 -24.49
N THR A 97 -1.73 9.16 -25.24
CA THR A 97 -2.00 8.47 -26.51
C THR A 97 -1.37 7.09 -26.45
N VAL A 98 -1.91 6.14 -27.17
CA VAL A 98 -1.34 4.81 -27.33
C VAL A 98 -0.82 4.68 -28.77
N ARG A 99 0.44 4.31 -28.90
CA ARG A 99 1.04 3.98 -30.20
C ARG A 99 0.79 2.51 -30.50
N THR A 100 0.12 2.25 -31.62
CA THR A 100 -0.16 0.91 -32.13
C THR A 100 0.56 0.70 -33.45
N GLU A 101 0.53 -0.52 -33.97
CA GLU A 101 1.05 -0.82 -35.33
C GLU A 101 0.30 -0.07 -36.43
N HIS A 102 -0.95 0.34 -36.19
CA HIS A 102 -1.83 1.05 -37.11
C HIS A 102 -1.79 2.58 -36.94
N GLY A 103 -0.94 3.11 -36.05
CA GLY A 103 -0.83 4.54 -35.80
C GLY A 103 -0.98 4.90 -34.32
N THR A 104 -1.22 6.17 -34.05
CA THR A 104 -1.39 6.70 -32.69
C THR A 104 -2.88 6.99 -32.45
N THR A 105 -3.39 6.62 -31.31
CA THR A 105 -4.78 6.94 -30.91
C THR A 105 -4.97 8.43 -30.68
N ASP A 106 -6.21 8.89 -30.67
CA ASP A 106 -6.55 10.22 -30.19
C ASP A 106 -6.13 10.40 -28.73
N LEU A 107 -5.93 11.67 -28.34
CA LEU A 107 -5.66 12.06 -26.95
C LEU A 107 -6.84 11.69 -26.06
N PHE A 108 -6.57 11.04 -24.93
CA PHE A 108 -7.58 10.77 -23.93
C PHE A 108 -7.09 11.21 -22.54
N GLN A 109 -8.05 11.64 -21.70
CA GLN A 109 -7.78 12.12 -20.36
C GLN A 109 -7.49 10.97 -19.40
N ILE A 110 -6.46 11.15 -18.55
CA ILE A 110 -6.13 10.22 -17.47
C ILE A 110 -6.77 10.73 -16.18
N GLY A 111 -7.85 10.07 -15.74
CA GLY A 111 -8.61 10.46 -14.53
C GLY A 111 -8.17 9.74 -13.24
N LYS A 112 -7.37 8.68 -13.34
CA LYS A 112 -6.94 7.86 -12.20
C LYS A 112 -5.59 7.20 -12.49
N GLY A 113 -4.99 6.67 -11.45
CA GLY A 113 -3.70 5.96 -11.49
C GLY A 113 -2.52 6.83 -11.12
N VAL A 114 -1.45 6.19 -10.68
CA VAL A 114 -0.13 6.81 -10.49
C VAL A 114 0.83 6.26 -11.53
N ARG A 115 1.62 7.16 -12.12
CA ARG A 115 2.46 6.83 -13.27
C ARG A 115 3.52 5.80 -12.91
N GLN A 116 3.47 4.62 -13.54
CA GLN A 116 4.51 3.60 -13.41
C GLN A 116 5.87 4.16 -13.87
N GLY A 117 6.93 3.83 -13.13
CA GLY A 117 8.27 4.37 -13.37
C GLY A 117 8.52 5.79 -12.81
N CYS A 118 7.50 6.49 -12.30
CA CYS A 118 7.71 7.76 -11.61
C CYS A 118 8.19 7.52 -10.17
N ILE A 119 9.21 8.26 -9.74
CA ILE A 119 9.79 8.12 -8.40
C ILE A 119 8.82 8.44 -7.25
N LEU A 120 7.73 9.15 -7.51
CA LEU A 120 6.70 9.48 -6.52
C LEU A 120 5.65 8.38 -6.37
N SER A 121 5.41 7.60 -7.42
CA SER A 121 4.30 6.65 -7.47
C SER A 121 4.32 5.60 -6.36
N PRO A 122 5.47 4.99 -6.00
CA PRO A 122 5.54 4.07 -4.87
C PRO A 122 5.10 4.71 -3.55
N CYS A 123 5.52 5.94 -3.31
CA CYS A 123 5.19 6.67 -2.09
C CYS A 123 3.69 7.02 -2.04
N LEU A 124 3.13 7.49 -3.14
CA LEU A 124 1.71 7.86 -3.24
C LEU A 124 0.80 6.63 -3.15
N PHE A 125 1.18 5.54 -3.82
CA PHE A 125 0.47 4.27 -3.71
C PHE A 125 0.46 3.76 -2.27
N ASN A 126 1.60 3.73 -1.62
CA ASN A 126 1.70 3.29 -0.23
C ASN A 126 0.83 4.13 0.71
N LEU A 127 0.80 5.47 0.58
CA LEU A 127 -0.08 6.34 1.37
C LEU A 127 -1.56 6.03 1.13
N TYR A 128 -1.92 5.78 -0.13
CA TYR A 128 -3.27 5.42 -0.52
C TYR A 128 -3.68 4.05 0.05
N ALA A 129 -2.83 3.03 -0.10
CA ALA A 129 -3.07 1.69 0.40
C ALA A 129 -3.14 1.66 1.93
N GLU A 130 -2.27 2.40 2.64
CA GLU A 130 -2.28 2.51 4.09
C GLU A 130 -3.61 3.08 4.60
N TYR A 131 -4.12 4.12 3.95
CA TYR A 131 -5.41 4.69 4.30
C TYR A 131 -6.55 3.67 4.13
N ILE A 132 -6.57 2.91 3.04
CA ILE A 132 -7.56 1.86 2.81
C ILE A 132 -7.49 0.83 3.92
N MET A 133 -6.29 0.37 4.27
CA MET A 133 -6.10 -0.66 5.29
C MET A 133 -6.53 -0.19 6.69
N ARG A 134 -6.27 1.08 7.03
CA ARG A 134 -6.77 1.67 8.29
C ARG A 134 -8.29 1.70 8.36
N ASN A 135 -8.95 2.00 7.24
CA ASN A 135 -10.41 2.05 7.17
C ASN A 135 -11.08 0.67 7.00
N ALA A 136 -10.31 -0.36 6.64
CA ALA A 136 -10.80 -1.73 6.55
C ALA A 136 -11.02 -2.41 7.91
N GLY A 137 -10.80 -1.70 9.03
CA GLY A 137 -11.04 -2.23 10.38
C GLY A 137 -10.04 -3.31 10.81
N LEU A 138 -8.92 -3.47 10.11
CA LEU A 138 -7.84 -4.38 10.47
C LEU A 138 -7.06 -3.83 11.67
N ASN A 139 -7.71 -3.80 12.82
CA ASN A 139 -7.11 -3.26 14.03
C ASN A 139 -6.10 -4.27 14.61
N GLU A 140 -4.81 -3.92 14.59
CA GLU A 140 -3.73 -4.74 15.14
C GLU A 140 -3.93 -5.03 16.64
N ALA A 141 -4.67 -4.19 17.36
CA ALA A 141 -4.96 -4.42 18.77
C ALA A 141 -5.78 -5.68 19.02
N GLN A 142 -6.56 -6.15 18.04
CA GLN A 142 -7.37 -7.37 18.11
C GLN A 142 -6.66 -8.60 17.52
N ALA A 143 -5.41 -8.43 17.04
CA ALA A 143 -4.68 -9.54 16.46
C ALA A 143 -4.24 -10.53 17.53
N GLU A 144 -4.50 -11.82 17.28
CA GLU A 144 -4.11 -12.92 18.17
C GLU A 144 -2.66 -13.35 17.94
N ILE A 145 -2.10 -13.08 16.74
CA ILE A 145 -0.75 -13.48 16.36
C ILE A 145 0.25 -12.44 16.86
N LYS A 146 1.27 -12.88 17.62
CA LYS A 146 2.32 -12.02 18.14
C LYS A 146 3.67 -12.32 17.49
N ILE A 147 4.32 -11.29 16.92
CA ILE A 147 5.70 -11.34 16.45
C ILE A 147 6.51 -10.30 17.22
N ALA A 148 7.60 -10.74 17.88
CA ALA A 148 8.45 -9.86 18.68
C ALA A 148 7.69 -8.98 19.68
N GLY A 149 6.62 -9.55 20.31
CA GLY A 149 5.78 -8.85 21.28
C GLY A 149 4.72 -7.91 20.70
N ARG A 150 4.63 -7.79 19.38
CA ARG A 150 3.61 -6.99 18.68
C ARG A 150 2.51 -7.87 18.13
N ASN A 151 1.26 -7.43 18.23
CA ASN A 151 0.14 -8.07 17.58
C ASN A 151 0.20 -7.79 16.07
N ILE A 152 0.07 -8.83 15.26
CA ILE A 152 0.13 -8.72 13.80
C ILE A 152 -0.98 -9.55 13.19
N ASN A 153 -1.83 -8.94 12.38
CA ASN A 153 -2.89 -9.59 11.63
C ASN A 153 -2.71 -9.47 10.11
N ASN A 154 -1.73 -8.67 9.68
CA ASN A 154 -1.39 -8.53 8.26
C ASN A 154 0.10 -8.32 8.05
N LEU A 155 0.60 -8.69 6.87
CA LEU A 155 1.93 -8.40 6.38
C LEU A 155 1.79 -7.87 4.95
N ARG A 156 2.51 -6.79 4.62
CA ARG A 156 2.36 -6.13 3.32
C ARG A 156 3.71 -5.84 2.67
N TYR A 157 3.77 -6.07 1.37
CA TYR A 157 4.87 -5.66 0.53
C TYR A 157 4.31 -4.96 -0.72
N ALA A 158 4.29 -3.63 -0.70
CA ALA A 158 3.63 -2.80 -1.72
C ALA A 158 2.13 -3.16 -1.85
N ASP A 159 1.74 -3.74 -2.97
CA ASP A 159 0.39 -4.23 -3.26
C ASP A 159 0.13 -5.65 -2.74
N ASP A 160 1.14 -6.48 -2.58
CA ASP A 160 0.98 -7.80 -1.99
C ASP A 160 0.59 -7.70 -0.51
N THR A 161 -0.57 -8.23 -0.17
CA THR A 161 -1.10 -8.20 1.21
C THR A 161 -1.45 -9.61 1.66
N THR A 162 -0.98 -9.98 2.85
CA THR A 162 -1.34 -11.22 3.52
C THR A 162 -2.05 -10.89 4.82
N ILE A 163 -3.30 -11.34 4.98
CA ILE A 163 -4.07 -11.25 6.21
C ILE A 163 -3.99 -12.60 6.94
N MET A 164 -3.94 -12.55 8.28
CA MET A 164 -3.73 -13.73 9.12
C MET A 164 -4.65 -13.69 10.32
N ALA A 165 -5.19 -14.86 10.71
CA ALA A 165 -5.96 -15.04 11.95
C ALA A 165 -5.81 -16.46 12.51
N GLU A 166 -5.98 -16.63 13.81
CA GLU A 166 -6.01 -17.95 14.48
C GLU A 166 -7.39 -18.63 14.37
N SER A 167 -8.45 -17.89 14.14
CA SER A 167 -9.82 -18.39 13.99
C SER A 167 -10.36 -18.31 12.56
N LYS A 168 -11.46 -19.02 12.30
CA LYS A 168 -12.19 -18.95 11.01
C LYS A 168 -12.85 -17.58 10.76
N GLU A 169 -12.74 -16.64 11.66
CA GLU A 169 -13.29 -15.27 11.58
C GLU A 169 -12.61 -14.43 10.48
N LEU A 170 -11.58 -14.96 9.82
CA LEU A 170 -11.01 -14.34 8.63
C LEU A 170 -12.08 -13.98 7.59
N LYS A 171 -13.17 -14.73 7.52
CA LYS A 171 -14.32 -14.43 6.64
C LYS A 171 -14.97 -13.08 6.98
N SER A 172 -15.06 -12.72 8.25
CA SER A 172 -15.69 -11.45 8.68
C SER A 172 -14.80 -10.23 8.44
N LEU A 173 -13.50 -10.42 8.23
CA LEU A 173 -12.55 -9.36 7.90
C LEU A 173 -12.52 -9.05 6.39
N LEU A 174 -13.16 -9.88 5.55
CA LEU A 174 -13.14 -9.78 4.09
C LEU A 174 -14.49 -9.34 3.49
N ILE A 175 -15.51 -9.14 4.32
CA ILE A 175 -16.84 -8.67 3.94
C ILE A 175 -17.04 -7.23 4.41
#